data_e255bd36e75fef84b54d23a903e63ee9
#
_entry.id   e255bd36e75fef84b54d23a903e63ee9
#
_cell.length_a   1.000
_cell.length_b   1.000
_cell.length_c   1.000
_cell.angle_alpha   90.00
_cell.angle_beta   90.00
_cell.angle_gamma   90.00
#
_symmetry.space_group_name_H-M   'P 1'
#
loop_
_entity.id
_entity.type
_entity.pdbx_description
1 polymer ?
#
loop_
_entity_poly.entity_id
_entity_poly.type
_entity_poly.pdbx_seq_one_letter_code
_entity_poly.pdbx_strand_id
1 'polypeptide(L)'
;MIKKLLSLILAVAFVFGLVSQSFAAKLTPVPTAWMDEHETFLIWYAKEKGWDKQVGLDIDIKYFDSGAAILNALPSGEWVFAGMGAVPAMLGNLRYGTIIIANGNDESTTNGVLIRKDGPIAKVKGYNKKYPDVYGSPETIKGKTFLVTTVSSAHYALSSWLEVFGLKDKDVVIKNMDQAQAVGAFENKIGDGVGLWAPHLFLAQNKGGFLAANLKTCHKGNPIVLIADPKYANAHPDVTAKFLAVYLRAVNMLQHETPESLVPEYQRFFLEWAGKDYSKELALKDLQNHPVYNLEQQLAMFDDTGKPSQAQIWQAEIAKFFTAVGRITPEEALKVGDGKYATNKFLKMVKTPIPGYK
;
A
#
# COMPACT_ATOMS: atom_id res chain seq x y z
N MET A 1 -17.84 -56.80 -45.05
CA MET A 1 -18.10 -56.26 -43.69
C MET A 1 -16.87 -55.55 -43.07
N ILE A 2 -15.67 -56.06 -43.14
CA ILE A 2 -14.46 -55.51 -42.53
C ILE A 2 -14.06 -54.09 -43.05
N LYS A 3 -14.21 -53.81 -44.38
CA LYS A 3 -13.91 -52.47 -44.95
C LYS A 3 -14.86 -51.38 -44.49
N LYS A 4 -16.12 -51.66 -44.17
CA LYS A 4 -17.06 -50.65 -43.60
C LYS A 4 -16.80 -50.40 -42.15
N LEU A 5 -16.27 -51.36 -41.38
CA LEU A 5 -15.89 -51.15 -39.97
C LEU A 5 -14.64 -50.32 -39.85
N LEU A 6 -13.61 -50.45 -40.71
CA LEU A 6 -12.42 -49.62 -40.73
C LEU A 6 -12.73 -48.17 -41.10
N SER A 7 -13.65 -47.91 -42.01
CA SER A 7 -14.06 -46.54 -42.38
C SER A 7 -14.80 -45.83 -41.24
N LEU A 8 -15.56 -46.57 -40.42
CA LEU A 8 -16.27 -46.01 -39.27
C LEU A 8 -15.31 -45.65 -38.12
N ILE A 9 -14.29 -46.48 -37.88
CA ILE A 9 -13.27 -46.25 -36.86
C ILE A 9 -12.38 -45.04 -37.24
N LEU A 10 -12.02 -44.85 -38.51
CA LEU A 10 -11.27 -43.68 -38.97
C LEU A 10 -12.09 -42.39 -38.88
N ALA A 11 -13.41 -42.44 -39.15
CA ALA A 11 -14.28 -41.26 -39.03
C ALA A 11 -14.48 -40.83 -37.57
N VAL A 12 -14.58 -41.78 -36.61
CA VAL A 12 -14.69 -41.48 -35.18
C VAL A 12 -13.35 -40.94 -34.62
N ALA A 13 -12.22 -41.47 -35.06
CA ALA A 13 -10.89 -40.94 -34.66
C ALA A 13 -10.66 -39.51 -35.19
N PHE A 14 -11.18 -39.15 -36.37
CA PHE A 14 -11.06 -37.79 -36.92
C PHE A 14 -11.98 -36.78 -36.23
N VAL A 15 -13.13 -37.18 -35.71
CA VAL A 15 -14.06 -36.34 -34.94
C VAL A 15 -13.52 -36.10 -33.53
N PHE A 16 -12.84 -37.07 -32.90
CA PHE A 16 -12.20 -36.87 -31.58
C PHE A 16 -10.89 -36.12 -31.65
N GLY A 17 -10.22 -36.04 -32.79
CA GLY A 17 -8.99 -35.25 -33.02
C GLY A 17 -9.23 -33.75 -33.20
N LEU A 18 -10.47 -33.30 -33.41
CA LEU A 18 -10.83 -31.90 -33.66
C LEU A 18 -11.33 -31.15 -32.42
N VAL A 19 -11.38 -31.78 -31.25
CA VAL A 19 -11.94 -31.17 -30.01
C VAL A 19 -10.88 -30.78 -29.00
N SER A 20 -9.58 -30.79 -29.33
CA SER A 20 -8.52 -30.46 -28.36
C SER A 20 -7.51 -29.43 -28.84
N GLN A 21 -7.87 -28.53 -29.74
CA GLN A 21 -7.18 -27.24 -29.79
C GLN A 21 -7.93 -26.25 -28.88
N SER A 22 -7.83 -26.48 -27.58
CA SER A 22 -7.98 -25.40 -26.62
C SER A 22 -6.89 -24.39 -26.99
N PHE A 23 -7.23 -23.37 -27.77
CA PHE A 23 -6.41 -22.18 -27.87
C PHE A 23 -6.30 -21.66 -26.45
N ALA A 24 -5.19 -21.91 -25.76
CA ALA A 24 -4.88 -21.24 -24.53
C ALA A 24 -4.95 -19.74 -24.87
N ALA A 25 -6.01 -19.09 -24.40
CA ALA A 25 -6.21 -17.66 -24.67
C ALA A 25 -4.94 -16.96 -24.24
N LYS A 26 -4.32 -16.18 -25.15
CA LYS A 26 -3.08 -15.47 -24.86
C LYS A 26 -3.34 -14.53 -23.70
N LEU A 27 -2.70 -14.78 -22.55
CA LEU A 27 -2.82 -13.92 -21.37
C LEU A 27 -2.24 -12.55 -21.68
N THR A 28 -2.86 -11.50 -21.15
CA THR A 28 -2.35 -10.14 -21.23
C THR A 28 -1.31 -9.94 -20.14
N PRO A 29 -0.03 -9.68 -20.46
CA PRO A 29 0.99 -9.41 -19.46
C PRO A 29 0.70 -8.06 -18.77
N VAL A 30 0.78 -8.06 -17.44
CA VAL A 30 0.51 -6.88 -16.60
C VAL A 30 1.67 -6.73 -15.61
N PRO A 31 2.73 -5.99 -15.97
CA PRO A 31 3.82 -5.72 -15.05
C PRO A 31 3.37 -4.78 -13.95
N THR A 32 3.65 -5.14 -12.69
CA THR A 32 3.27 -4.37 -11.50
C THR A 32 4.44 -4.19 -10.54
N ALA A 33 4.39 -3.14 -9.70
CA ALA A 33 5.47 -2.79 -8.79
C ALA A 33 4.97 -2.67 -7.35
N TRP A 34 5.69 -3.28 -6.40
CA TRP A 34 5.25 -3.44 -5.02
C TRP A 34 6.42 -3.40 -4.04
N MET A 35 6.09 -3.13 -2.79
CA MET A 35 6.99 -3.28 -1.65
C MET A 35 6.61 -4.54 -0.85
N ASP A 36 7.44 -4.95 0.09
CA ASP A 36 7.19 -6.06 0.99
C ASP A 36 6.25 -5.67 2.14
N GLU A 37 5.02 -5.31 1.76
CA GLU A 37 3.98 -4.77 2.64
C GLU A 37 2.65 -5.51 2.45
N HIS A 38 1.69 -5.18 3.33
CA HIS A 38 0.41 -5.88 3.42
C HIS A 38 -0.38 -5.88 2.10
N GLU A 39 -0.42 -4.75 1.40
CA GLU A 39 -1.17 -4.64 0.13
C GLU A 39 -0.63 -5.56 -0.96
N THR A 40 0.65 -5.90 -0.91
CA THR A 40 1.27 -6.82 -1.85
C THR A 40 0.85 -8.26 -1.61
N PHE A 41 0.61 -8.64 -0.37
CA PHE A 41 0.07 -9.96 -0.04
C PHE A 41 -1.21 -10.27 -0.81
N LEU A 42 -2.10 -9.29 -0.98
CA LEU A 42 -3.36 -9.51 -1.70
C LEU A 42 -3.14 -9.89 -3.17
N ILE A 43 -2.27 -9.15 -3.87
CA ILE A 43 -2.01 -9.45 -5.29
C ILE A 43 -1.15 -10.71 -5.45
N TRP A 44 -0.20 -10.93 -4.54
CA TRP A 44 0.60 -12.15 -4.51
C TRP A 44 -0.30 -13.38 -4.29
N TYR A 45 -1.19 -13.33 -3.28
CA TYR A 45 -2.14 -14.41 -3.00
C TYR A 45 -3.06 -14.69 -4.19
N ALA A 46 -3.59 -13.63 -4.81
CA ALA A 46 -4.44 -13.76 -5.99
C ALA A 46 -3.72 -14.45 -7.16
N LYS A 47 -2.43 -14.11 -7.38
CA LYS A 47 -1.59 -14.76 -8.40
C LYS A 47 -1.32 -16.22 -8.06
N GLU A 48 -0.97 -16.55 -6.81
CA GLU A 48 -0.77 -17.92 -6.35
C GLU A 48 -2.02 -18.80 -6.58
N LYS A 49 -3.22 -18.23 -6.40
CA LYS A 49 -4.49 -18.91 -6.69
C LYS A 49 -4.87 -18.91 -8.19
N GLY A 50 -4.06 -18.28 -9.05
CA GLY A 50 -4.32 -18.19 -10.49
C GLY A 50 -5.54 -17.34 -10.86
N TRP A 51 -5.96 -16.42 -9.98
CA TRP A 51 -7.15 -15.60 -10.21
C TRP A 51 -6.94 -14.57 -11.32
N ASP A 52 -5.72 -14.11 -11.52
CA ASP A 52 -5.32 -13.29 -12.65
C ASP A 52 -5.53 -14.00 -13.99
N LYS A 53 -5.10 -15.26 -14.09
CA LYS A 53 -5.25 -16.09 -15.29
C LYS A 53 -6.72 -16.38 -15.63
N GLN A 54 -7.57 -16.52 -14.61
CA GLN A 54 -9.02 -16.73 -14.80
C GLN A 54 -9.70 -15.55 -15.51
N VAL A 55 -9.15 -14.34 -15.41
CA VAL A 55 -9.66 -13.13 -16.09
C VAL A 55 -8.82 -12.76 -17.33
N GLY A 56 -7.90 -13.64 -17.75
CA GLY A 56 -7.07 -13.47 -18.95
C GLY A 56 -5.87 -12.54 -18.74
N LEU A 57 -5.42 -12.34 -17.50
CA LEU A 57 -4.22 -11.55 -17.16
C LEU A 57 -3.07 -12.48 -16.75
N ASP A 58 -1.84 -12.01 -16.95
CA ASP A 58 -0.61 -12.55 -16.38
C ASP A 58 0.08 -11.44 -15.61
N ILE A 59 -0.23 -11.35 -14.31
CA ILE A 59 0.29 -10.30 -13.43
C ILE A 59 1.70 -10.66 -12.99
N ASP A 60 2.66 -9.79 -13.28
CA ASP A 60 4.03 -9.86 -12.79
C ASP A 60 4.21 -8.91 -11.61
N ILE A 61 4.70 -9.41 -10.47
CA ILE A 61 4.88 -8.63 -9.23
C ILE A 61 6.37 -8.39 -9.00
N LYS A 62 6.82 -7.16 -9.29
CA LYS A 62 8.21 -6.73 -9.10
C LYS A 62 8.41 -6.09 -7.74
N TYR A 63 9.51 -6.45 -7.09
CA TYR A 63 9.90 -5.90 -5.79
C TYR A 63 10.65 -4.58 -5.93
N PHE A 64 10.34 -3.62 -5.04
CA PHE A 64 11.05 -2.35 -4.86
C PHE A 64 11.14 -2.00 -3.38
N ASP A 65 12.24 -1.37 -2.96
CA ASP A 65 12.49 -1.02 -1.56
C ASP A 65 11.69 0.18 -1.04
N SER A 66 11.10 0.97 -1.93
CA SER A 66 10.35 2.17 -1.55
C SER A 66 9.42 2.66 -2.66
N GLY A 67 8.38 3.43 -2.30
CA GLY A 67 7.52 4.11 -3.26
C GLY A 67 8.30 5.07 -4.18
N ALA A 68 9.37 5.68 -3.71
CA ALA A 68 10.24 6.52 -4.54
C ALA A 68 10.97 5.69 -5.62
N ALA A 69 11.45 4.49 -5.29
CA ALA A 69 12.06 3.57 -6.24
C ALA A 69 11.05 3.11 -7.31
N ILE A 70 9.82 2.77 -6.89
CA ILE A 70 8.71 2.46 -7.81
C ILE A 70 8.48 3.61 -8.80
N LEU A 71 8.37 4.85 -8.32
CA LEU A 71 8.14 6.01 -9.18
C LEU A 71 9.29 6.23 -10.18
N ASN A 72 10.52 6.06 -9.75
CA ASN A 72 11.70 6.24 -10.63
C ASN A 72 11.77 5.18 -11.74
N ALA A 73 11.14 4.02 -11.58
CA ALA A 73 11.06 2.97 -12.58
C ALA A 73 9.95 3.18 -13.62
N LEU A 74 8.97 4.07 -13.38
CA LEU A 74 7.86 4.32 -14.31
C LEU A 74 8.32 4.79 -15.71
N PRO A 75 9.26 5.74 -15.85
CA PRO A 75 9.67 6.21 -17.18
C PRO A 75 10.30 5.14 -18.08
N SER A 76 10.87 4.07 -17.49
CA SER A 76 11.41 2.93 -18.24
C SER A 76 10.33 1.89 -18.61
N GLY A 77 9.08 2.11 -18.21
CA GLY A 77 7.96 1.19 -18.52
C GLY A 77 8.00 -0.13 -17.75
N GLU A 78 8.68 -0.15 -16.62
CA GLU A 78 8.83 -1.38 -15.82
C GLU A 78 7.53 -1.87 -15.19
N TRP A 79 6.55 -0.99 -15.02
CA TRP A 79 5.25 -1.31 -14.47
C TRP A 79 4.13 -0.44 -15.05
N VAL A 80 2.91 -0.91 -14.95
CA VAL A 80 1.68 -0.19 -15.33
C VAL A 80 0.73 0.04 -14.16
N PHE A 81 0.78 -0.83 -13.11
CA PHE A 81 0.08 -0.65 -11.84
C PHE A 81 1.05 -0.85 -10.68
N ALA A 82 0.82 -0.14 -9.59
CA ALA A 82 1.67 -0.28 -8.41
C ALA A 82 0.87 -0.02 -7.11
N GLY A 83 1.34 -0.59 -5.99
CA GLY A 83 0.89 -0.26 -4.64
C GLY A 83 1.93 0.59 -3.93
N MET A 84 1.50 1.63 -3.21
CA MET A 84 2.38 2.45 -2.39
C MET A 84 1.62 3.36 -1.42
N GLY A 85 2.32 3.95 -0.46
CA GLY A 85 1.76 4.96 0.42
C GLY A 85 1.24 6.20 -0.34
N ALA A 86 0.25 6.86 0.21
CA ALA A 86 -0.37 8.06 -0.38
C ALA A 86 0.62 9.21 -0.62
N VAL A 87 1.67 9.30 0.21
CA VAL A 87 2.72 10.34 0.08
C VAL A 87 3.50 10.21 -1.23
N PRO A 88 4.18 9.09 -1.53
CA PRO A 88 4.83 8.92 -2.83
C PRO A 88 3.83 8.97 -3.99
N ALA A 89 2.58 8.50 -3.82
CA ALA A 89 1.57 8.57 -4.88
C ALA A 89 1.25 10.01 -5.31
N MET A 90 1.13 10.96 -4.36
CA MET A 90 0.99 12.40 -4.65
C MET A 90 2.17 12.91 -5.49
N LEU A 91 3.40 12.57 -5.12
CA LEU A 91 4.59 12.95 -5.88
C LEU A 91 4.63 12.28 -7.27
N GLY A 92 4.11 11.07 -7.37
CA GLY A 92 3.95 10.37 -8.65
C GLY A 92 3.01 11.12 -9.59
N ASN A 93 1.90 11.63 -9.08
CA ASN A 93 1.03 12.50 -9.89
C ASN A 93 1.75 13.79 -10.30
N LEU A 94 2.39 14.46 -9.36
CA LEU A 94 3.09 15.73 -9.62
C LEU A 94 4.17 15.60 -10.70
N ARG A 95 4.94 14.51 -10.71
CA ARG A 95 6.11 14.32 -11.59
C ARG A 95 5.77 13.59 -12.88
N TYR A 96 4.88 12.61 -12.82
CA TYR A 96 4.62 11.66 -13.92
C TYR A 96 3.15 11.60 -14.33
N GLY A 97 2.27 12.32 -13.62
CA GLY A 97 0.84 12.33 -13.91
C GLY A 97 0.13 11.02 -13.50
N THR A 98 0.71 10.17 -12.64
CA THR A 98 0.07 8.94 -12.18
C THR A 98 -1.29 9.21 -11.55
N ILE A 99 -2.21 8.26 -11.65
CA ILE A 99 -3.54 8.36 -11.07
C ILE A 99 -3.74 7.30 -9.99
N ILE A 100 -4.50 7.63 -8.96
CA ILE A 100 -4.94 6.68 -7.93
C ILE A 100 -6.24 6.04 -8.41
N ILE A 101 -6.28 4.71 -8.48
CA ILE A 101 -7.39 3.92 -9.01
C ILE A 101 -8.14 3.12 -7.94
N ALA A 102 -7.56 2.94 -6.75
CA ALA A 102 -8.18 2.32 -5.58
C ALA A 102 -7.35 2.62 -4.31
N ASN A 103 -7.90 2.33 -3.13
CA ASN A 103 -7.15 2.21 -1.89
C ASN A 103 -6.75 0.74 -1.66
N GLY A 104 -5.56 0.49 -1.14
CA GLY A 104 -5.11 -0.82 -0.69
C GLY A 104 -5.65 -1.11 0.71
N ASN A 105 -5.13 -0.41 1.70
CA ASN A 105 -5.49 -0.51 3.12
C ASN A 105 -5.32 0.84 3.83
N ASP A 106 -5.73 0.91 5.10
CA ASP A 106 -5.44 2.05 5.96
C ASP A 106 -4.24 1.75 6.86
N GLU A 107 -3.27 2.65 6.84
CA GLU A 107 -2.06 2.59 7.65
C GLU A 107 -1.97 3.66 8.73
N SER A 108 -3.04 4.31 9.06
CA SER A 108 -3.03 5.37 10.08
C SER A 108 -2.58 4.88 11.46
N THR A 109 -2.78 3.60 11.77
CA THR A 109 -2.33 2.97 13.03
C THR A 109 -0.93 2.36 12.94
N THR A 110 -0.45 2.06 11.75
CA THR A 110 0.78 1.29 11.50
C THR A 110 1.96 2.17 11.04
N ASN A 111 1.73 3.48 10.89
CA ASN A 111 2.75 4.49 10.70
C ASN A 111 2.87 5.36 11.94
N GLY A 112 4.05 5.38 12.57
CA GLY A 112 4.20 6.07 13.84
C GLY A 112 5.63 6.40 14.23
N VAL A 113 5.76 7.07 15.36
CA VAL A 113 7.02 7.47 15.97
C VAL A 113 7.25 6.66 17.22
N LEU A 114 8.34 5.91 17.25
CA LEU A 114 8.85 5.25 18.45
C LEU A 114 9.94 6.09 19.10
N ILE A 115 9.95 6.06 20.43
CA ILE A 115 10.90 6.79 21.27
C ILE A 115 11.51 5.87 22.33
N ARG A 116 12.51 6.35 23.04
CA ARG A 116 13.09 5.64 24.18
C ARG A 116 12.10 5.61 25.33
N LYS A 117 11.76 4.42 25.84
CA LYS A 117 10.83 4.22 26.97
C LYS A 117 11.28 4.98 28.23
N ASP A 118 12.59 5.00 28.49
CA ASP A 118 13.16 5.67 29.67
C ASP A 118 13.51 7.14 29.42
N GLY A 119 13.29 7.64 28.20
CA GLY A 119 13.60 9.01 27.80
C GLY A 119 12.59 10.04 28.32
N PRO A 120 12.94 11.33 28.26
CA PRO A 120 12.08 12.40 28.76
C PRO A 120 10.76 12.53 27.99
N ILE A 121 10.74 12.19 26.70
CA ILE A 121 9.54 12.26 25.85
C ILE A 121 8.45 11.32 26.37
N ALA A 122 8.79 10.08 26.77
CA ALA A 122 7.85 9.06 27.25
C ALA A 122 7.21 9.41 28.61
N LYS A 123 7.76 10.38 29.34
CA LYS A 123 7.24 10.80 30.65
C LYS A 123 6.11 11.83 30.57
N VAL A 124 5.86 12.40 29.38
CA VAL A 124 4.84 13.42 29.19
C VAL A 124 3.78 12.88 28.24
N LYS A 125 2.55 12.63 28.73
CA LYS A 125 1.40 12.21 27.93
C LYS A 125 0.33 13.28 27.94
N GLY A 126 -0.32 13.52 26.77
CA GLY A 126 -1.46 14.43 26.67
C GLY A 126 -1.14 15.89 26.97
N TYR A 127 0.07 16.36 26.67
CA TYR A 127 0.46 17.77 26.78
C TYR A 127 -0.53 18.67 26.03
N ASN A 128 -0.86 18.32 24.80
CA ASN A 128 -1.94 18.95 24.05
C ASN A 128 -3.25 18.20 24.30
N LYS A 129 -4.22 18.88 24.94
CA LYS A 129 -5.52 18.29 25.35
C LYS A 129 -6.37 17.77 24.19
N LYS A 130 -6.13 18.23 22.96
CA LYS A 130 -6.80 17.69 21.76
C LYS A 130 -6.25 16.32 21.36
N TYR A 131 -5.08 15.93 21.88
CA TYR A 131 -4.38 14.70 21.55
C TYR A 131 -3.96 13.98 22.83
N PRO A 132 -4.92 13.45 23.61
CA PRO A 132 -4.68 12.94 24.96
C PRO A 132 -3.78 11.69 24.99
N ASP A 133 -3.67 10.97 23.88
CA ASP A 133 -2.88 9.74 23.76
C ASP A 133 -1.49 9.95 23.17
N VAL A 134 -1.13 11.17 22.82
CA VAL A 134 0.17 11.51 22.23
C VAL A 134 1.18 11.87 23.33
N TYR A 135 2.38 11.32 23.21
CA TYR A 135 3.49 11.57 24.14
C TYR A 135 4.44 12.63 23.63
N GLY A 136 4.97 13.44 24.57
CA GLY A 136 5.95 14.50 24.33
C GLY A 136 5.44 15.88 24.72
N SER A 137 6.37 16.84 24.66
CA SER A 137 6.11 18.28 24.77
C SER A 137 7.19 19.04 23.98
N PRO A 138 7.01 20.33 23.66
CA PRO A 138 8.04 21.12 22.97
C PRO A 138 9.41 21.04 23.65
N GLU A 139 9.47 21.06 24.98
CA GLU A 139 10.71 21.06 25.77
C GLU A 139 11.42 19.70 25.66
N THR A 140 10.69 18.60 25.57
CA THR A 140 11.29 17.25 25.51
C THR A 140 11.69 16.82 24.10
N ILE A 141 11.17 17.51 23.07
CA ILE A 141 11.33 17.11 21.65
C ILE A 141 12.35 18.00 20.92
N LYS A 142 12.38 19.33 21.17
CA LYS A 142 13.28 20.24 20.45
C LYS A 142 14.74 19.79 20.52
N GLY A 143 15.42 19.86 19.36
CA GLY A 143 16.82 19.47 19.21
C GLY A 143 17.09 17.97 19.25
N LYS A 144 16.08 17.12 19.44
CA LYS A 144 16.23 15.67 19.45
C LYS A 144 16.47 15.12 18.05
N THR A 145 17.13 13.97 17.98
CA THR A 145 17.45 13.28 16.71
C THR A 145 16.46 12.17 16.41
N PHE A 146 15.84 12.22 15.24
CA PHE A 146 14.91 11.21 14.73
C PHE A 146 15.45 10.56 13.46
N LEU A 147 15.37 9.24 13.39
CA LEU A 147 15.73 8.44 12.24
C LEU A 147 14.45 8.17 11.42
N VAL A 148 14.47 8.43 10.13
CA VAL A 148 13.26 8.23 9.31
C VAL A 148 13.62 8.15 7.82
N THR A 149 12.87 7.37 7.05
CA THR A 149 12.89 7.45 5.59
C THR A 149 12.18 8.73 5.17
N THR A 150 12.94 9.73 4.69
CA THR A 150 12.35 11.04 4.34
C THR A 150 11.45 10.94 3.11
N VAL A 151 10.42 11.82 3.05
CA VAL A 151 9.44 11.86 1.96
C VAL A 151 8.64 10.56 1.83
N SER A 152 8.32 9.96 2.99
CA SER A 152 7.51 8.75 3.12
C SER A 152 6.35 8.95 4.09
N SER A 153 5.49 7.95 4.24
CA SER A 153 4.42 7.91 5.24
C SER A 153 4.96 7.99 6.68
N ALA A 154 6.15 7.39 6.95
CA ALA A 154 6.80 7.49 8.26
C ALA A 154 7.29 8.93 8.54
N HIS A 155 7.77 9.64 7.52
CA HIS A 155 8.10 11.06 7.66
C HIS A 155 6.85 11.90 7.91
N TYR A 156 5.76 11.61 7.22
CA TYR A 156 4.46 12.23 7.48
C TYR A 156 3.99 12.00 8.93
N ALA A 157 4.18 10.78 9.46
CA ALA A 157 3.87 10.48 10.86
C ALA A 157 4.73 11.28 11.85
N LEU A 158 6.04 11.37 11.61
CA LEU A 158 6.95 12.18 12.43
C LEU A 158 6.54 13.65 12.44
N SER A 159 6.33 14.24 11.28
CA SER A 159 5.99 15.66 11.19
C SER A 159 4.58 15.95 11.71
N SER A 160 3.62 15.01 11.53
CA SER A 160 2.28 15.12 12.12
C SER A 160 2.34 15.07 13.66
N TRP A 161 3.21 14.26 14.22
CA TRP A 161 3.47 14.24 15.66
C TRP A 161 4.11 15.53 16.15
N LEU A 162 5.07 16.12 15.42
CA LEU A 162 5.66 17.43 15.74
C LEU A 162 4.61 18.55 15.68
N GLU A 163 3.72 18.52 14.69
CA GLU A 163 2.61 19.47 14.52
C GLU A 163 1.68 19.53 15.76
N VAL A 164 1.46 18.41 16.45
CA VAL A 164 0.68 18.36 17.69
C VAL A 164 1.19 19.35 18.74
N PHE A 165 2.49 19.64 18.74
CA PHE A 165 3.18 20.55 19.67
C PHE A 165 3.53 21.90 19.07
N GLY A 166 3.07 22.19 17.84
CA GLY A 166 3.43 23.41 17.11
C GLY A 166 4.88 23.42 16.62
N LEU A 167 5.54 22.26 16.61
CA LEU A 167 6.89 22.07 16.11
C LEU A 167 6.89 21.71 14.62
N LYS A 168 8.04 21.92 13.97
CA LYS A 168 8.29 21.60 12.56
C LYS A 168 9.55 20.73 12.46
N ASP A 169 9.77 20.14 11.29
CA ASP A 169 10.97 19.34 10.97
C ASP A 169 12.28 20.05 11.34
N LYS A 170 12.37 21.36 11.13
CA LYS A 170 13.54 22.18 11.46
C LYS A 170 13.83 22.33 12.96
N ASP A 171 12.88 22.00 13.81
CA ASP A 171 13.04 22.10 15.27
C ASP A 171 13.69 20.84 15.87
N VAL A 172 13.96 19.83 15.04
CA VAL A 172 14.61 18.56 15.39
C VAL A 172 15.70 18.21 14.38
N VAL A 173 16.51 17.21 14.68
CA VAL A 173 17.51 16.67 13.74
C VAL A 173 16.92 15.45 13.07
N ILE A 174 16.66 15.51 11.77
CA ILE A 174 16.19 14.38 10.98
C ILE A 174 17.37 13.72 10.27
N LYS A 175 17.58 12.42 10.50
CA LYS A 175 18.54 11.59 9.78
C LYS A 175 17.79 10.66 8.84
N ASN A 176 18.02 10.84 7.53
CA ASN A 176 17.43 9.98 6.51
C ASN A 176 18.13 8.63 6.49
N MET A 177 17.34 7.54 6.57
CA MET A 177 17.78 6.18 6.33
C MET A 177 16.58 5.29 6.02
N ASP A 178 16.82 4.14 5.35
CA ASP A 178 15.76 3.17 5.09
C ASP A 178 15.24 2.53 6.39
N GLN A 179 14.10 1.82 6.30
CA GLN A 179 13.42 1.28 7.47
C GLN A 179 14.26 0.26 8.24
N ALA A 180 14.90 -0.66 7.54
CA ALA A 180 15.70 -1.72 8.19
C ALA A 180 16.92 -1.11 8.90
N GLN A 181 17.61 -0.17 8.25
CA GLN A 181 18.72 0.57 8.84
C GLN A 181 18.27 1.40 10.04
N ALA A 182 17.11 2.07 9.95
CA ALA A 182 16.56 2.88 11.01
C ALA A 182 16.22 2.03 12.26
N VAL A 183 15.63 0.84 12.08
CA VAL A 183 15.40 -0.11 13.17
C VAL A 183 16.72 -0.51 13.82
N GLY A 184 17.71 -0.98 13.04
CA GLY A 184 19.02 -1.41 13.56
C GLY A 184 19.76 -0.28 14.28
N ALA A 185 19.75 0.93 13.74
CA ALA A 185 20.37 2.11 14.37
C ALA A 185 19.65 2.47 15.68
N PHE A 186 18.32 2.45 15.68
CA PHE A 186 17.54 2.71 16.90
C PHE A 186 17.81 1.67 17.98
N GLU A 187 17.88 0.38 17.68
CA GLU A 187 18.26 -0.67 18.62
C GLU A 187 19.63 -0.41 19.25
N ASN A 188 20.60 0.01 18.46
CA ASN A 188 21.94 0.40 18.91
C ASN A 188 22.00 1.78 19.58
N LYS A 189 20.87 2.28 20.07
CA LYS A 189 20.74 3.54 20.81
C LYS A 189 21.13 4.80 20.02
N ILE A 190 21.17 4.74 18.69
CA ILE A 190 21.35 5.90 17.84
C ILE A 190 19.99 6.62 17.69
N GLY A 191 20.00 7.93 17.85
CA GLY A 191 18.79 8.78 17.84
C GLY A 191 17.93 8.67 19.10
N ASP A 192 17.13 9.69 19.34
CA ASP A 192 16.16 9.78 20.44
C ASP A 192 14.84 9.09 20.09
N GLY A 193 14.54 8.99 18.78
CA GLY A 193 13.36 8.31 18.25
C GLY A 193 13.53 7.90 16.80
N VAL A 194 12.51 7.18 16.30
CA VAL A 194 12.48 6.65 14.93
C VAL A 194 11.06 6.70 14.38
N GLY A 195 10.90 7.16 13.15
CA GLY A 195 9.66 7.10 12.39
C GLY A 195 9.65 5.86 11.52
N LEU A 196 8.63 5.01 11.69
CA LEU A 196 8.54 3.71 11.02
C LEU A 196 7.12 3.44 10.53
N TRP A 197 7.01 2.57 9.52
CA TRP A 197 5.77 1.89 9.15
C TRP A 197 5.85 0.39 9.48
N ALA A 198 4.71 -0.30 9.52
CA ALA A 198 4.68 -1.74 9.71
C ALA A 198 5.24 -2.46 8.45
N PRO A 199 5.90 -3.60 8.64
CA PRO A 199 6.07 -4.33 9.90
C PRO A 199 7.23 -3.81 10.78
N HIS A 200 8.08 -2.91 10.26
CA HIS A 200 9.25 -2.39 10.97
C HIS A 200 8.90 -1.69 12.29
N LEU A 201 7.73 -1.00 12.32
CA LEU A 201 7.19 -0.41 13.55
C LEU A 201 7.00 -1.48 14.63
N PHE A 202 6.40 -2.62 14.27
CA PHE A 202 6.15 -3.72 15.21
C PHE A 202 7.43 -4.43 15.64
N LEU A 203 8.36 -4.64 14.72
CA LEU A 203 9.68 -5.19 15.03
C LEU A 203 10.41 -4.34 16.07
N ALA A 204 10.46 -3.03 15.87
CA ALA A 204 11.11 -2.11 16.81
C ALA A 204 10.37 -2.01 18.15
N GLN A 205 9.03 -2.12 18.17
CA GLN A 205 8.26 -2.22 19.41
C GLN A 205 8.61 -3.47 20.22
N ASN A 206 8.73 -4.62 19.56
CA ASN A 206 9.11 -5.89 20.21
C ASN A 206 10.53 -5.82 20.84
N LYS A 207 11.37 -4.92 20.33
CA LYS A 207 12.74 -4.67 20.83
C LYS A 207 12.80 -3.46 21.80
N GLY A 208 11.67 -3.04 22.36
CA GLY A 208 11.59 -2.04 23.42
C GLY A 208 11.32 -0.60 22.95
N GLY A 209 11.03 -0.40 21.67
CA GLY A 209 10.54 0.88 21.17
C GLY A 209 9.18 1.24 21.77
N PHE A 210 9.04 2.46 22.30
CA PHE A 210 7.80 2.92 22.91
C PHE A 210 7.06 3.86 21.95
N LEU A 211 5.79 3.57 21.65
CA LEU A 211 4.99 4.37 20.69
C LEU A 211 4.64 5.73 21.30
N ALA A 212 5.19 6.79 20.74
CA ALA A 212 4.85 8.17 21.10
C ALA A 212 3.55 8.63 20.46
N ALA A 213 3.37 8.29 19.19
CA ALA A 213 2.16 8.57 18.40
C ALA A 213 2.16 7.74 17.12
N ASN A 214 0.98 7.57 16.54
CA ASN A 214 0.78 7.17 15.15
C ASN A 214 -0.11 8.20 14.44
N LEU A 215 -0.29 8.06 13.14
CA LEU A 215 -1.09 9.02 12.37
C LEU A 215 -2.54 9.11 12.88
N LYS A 216 -3.15 8.00 13.28
CA LYS A 216 -4.50 8.00 13.85
C LYS A 216 -4.59 8.80 15.15
N THR A 217 -3.63 8.67 16.07
CA THR A 217 -3.59 9.48 17.30
C THR A 217 -3.29 10.95 17.04
N CYS A 218 -2.70 11.26 15.87
CA CYS A 218 -2.50 12.63 15.37
C CYS A 218 -3.70 13.13 14.52
N HIS A 219 -4.80 12.38 14.46
CA HIS A 219 -6.01 12.67 13.66
C HIS A 219 -5.71 12.83 12.16
N LYS A 220 -4.81 12.03 11.60
CA LYS A 220 -4.45 12.01 10.18
C LYS A 220 -4.82 10.66 9.55
N GLY A 221 -5.29 10.70 8.29
CA GLY A 221 -5.46 9.51 7.48
C GLY A 221 -4.18 9.17 6.71
N ASN A 222 -3.94 7.88 6.47
CA ASN A 222 -2.80 7.43 5.66
C ASN A 222 -3.18 6.17 4.87
N PRO A 223 -3.88 6.30 3.74
CA PRO A 223 -4.15 5.15 2.90
C PRO A 223 -2.90 4.69 2.14
N ILE A 224 -2.75 3.38 2.01
CA ILE A 224 -2.05 2.79 0.88
C ILE A 224 -2.96 2.89 -0.32
N VAL A 225 -2.40 3.18 -1.48
CA VAL A 225 -3.17 3.38 -2.70
C VAL A 225 -2.62 2.53 -3.84
N LEU A 226 -3.52 2.09 -4.71
CA LEU A 226 -3.17 1.50 -6.00
C LEU A 226 -3.12 2.62 -7.03
N ILE A 227 -1.97 2.74 -7.69
CA ILE A 227 -1.74 3.75 -8.73
C ILE A 227 -1.59 3.10 -10.09
N ALA A 228 -1.82 3.87 -11.14
CA ALA A 228 -1.66 3.45 -12.52
C ALA A 228 -0.87 4.48 -13.35
N ASP A 229 -0.15 3.97 -14.36
CA ASP A 229 0.23 4.80 -15.50
C ASP A 229 -1.05 5.24 -16.24
N PRO A 230 -1.33 6.55 -16.32
CA PRO A 230 -2.57 7.04 -16.91
C PRO A 230 -2.67 6.72 -18.39
N LYS A 231 -1.55 6.65 -19.13
CA LYS A 231 -1.54 6.28 -20.54
C LYS A 231 -2.01 4.85 -20.73
N TYR A 232 -1.43 3.92 -19.97
CA TYR A 232 -1.82 2.52 -20.02
C TYR A 232 -3.26 2.31 -19.56
N ALA A 233 -3.62 2.84 -18.40
CA ALA A 233 -4.95 2.65 -17.83
C ALA A 233 -6.07 3.19 -18.74
N ASN A 234 -5.85 4.33 -19.39
CA ASN A 234 -6.83 4.91 -20.32
C ASN A 234 -6.89 4.19 -21.68
N ALA A 235 -5.77 3.64 -22.15
CA ALA A 235 -5.72 2.82 -23.36
C ALA A 235 -6.31 1.42 -23.15
N HIS A 236 -6.24 0.88 -21.91
CA HIS A 236 -6.66 -0.47 -21.56
C HIS A 236 -7.60 -0.47 -20.33
N PRO A 237 -8.76 0.21 -20.41
CA PRO A 237 -9.65 0.37 -19.25
C PRO A 237 -10.26 -0.96 -18.77
N ASP A 238 -10.48 -1.92 -19.66
CA ASP A 238 -10.93 -3.26 -19.35
C ASP A 238 -9.87 -4.08 -18.58
N VAL A 239 -8.61 -3.96 -18.96
CA VAL A 239 -7.47 -4.58 -18.23
C VAL A 239 -7.36 -3.97 -16.83
N THR A 240 -7.50 -2.65 -16.71
CA THR A 240 -7.47 -1.94 -15.43
C THR A 240 -8.60 -2.41 -14.51
N ALA A 241 -9.83 -2.54 -15.04
CA ALA A 241 -10.96 -3.05 -14.27
C ALA A 241 -10.79 -4.52 -13.86
N LYS A 242 -10.22 -5.38 -14.72
CA LYS A 242 -9.90 -6.77 -14.39
C LYS A 242 -8.81 -6.86 -13.32
N PHE A 243 -7.76 -6.04 -13.40
CA PHE A 243 -6.73 -5.96 -12.36
C PHE A 243 -7.34 -5.61 -11.00
N LEU A 244 -8.21 -4.59 -10.96
CA LEU A 244 -8.94 -4.22 -9.74
C LEU A 244 -9.84 -5.35 -9.25
N ALA A 245 -10.53 -6.07 -10.14
CA ALA A 245 -11.37 -7.22 -9.76
C ALA A 245 -10.55 -8.34 -9.11
N VAL A 246 -9.34 -8.63 -9.61
CA VAL A 246 -8.42 -9.61 -9.03
C VAL A 246 -7.98 -9.18 -7.63
N TYR A 247 -7.58 -7.92 -7.46
CA TYR A 247 -7.19 -7.36 -6.18
C TYR A 247 -8.35 -7.39 -5.16
N LEU A 248 -9.53 -6.93 -5.57
CA LEU A 248 -10.73 -6.88 -4.74
C LEU A 248 -11.26 -8.27 -4.35
N ARG A 249 -10.98 -9.31 -5.16
CA ARG A 249 -11.26 -10.70 -4.79
C ARG A 249 -10.43 -11.11 -3.57
N ALA A 250 -9.17 -10.71 -3.50
CA ALA A 250 -8.32 -10.95 -2.35
C ALA A 250 -8.73 -10.08 -1.13
N VAL A 251 -9.20 -8.85 -1.37
CA VAL A 251 -9.83 -8.04 -0.32
C VAL A 251 -11.03 -8.76 0.29
N ASN A 252 -11.93 -9.30 -0.55
CA ASN A 252 -13.09 -10.07 -0.06
C ASN A 252 -12.65 -11.28 0.77
N MET A 253 -11.58 -11.96 0.37
CA MET A 253 -11.00 -13.06 1.15
C MET A 253 -10.56 -12.57 2.54
N LEU A 254 -9.78 -11.48 2.62
CA LEU A 254 -9.34 -10.91 3.90
C LEU A 254 -10.48 -10.46 4.81
N GLN A 255 -11.59 -9.98 4.25
CA GLN A 255 -12.75 -9.56 5.04
C GLN A 255 -13.60 -10.71 5.57
N HIS A 256 -13.48 -11.91 5.01
CA HIS A 256 -14.30 -13.07 5.37
C HIS A 256 -13.53 -14.17 6.10
N GLU A 257 -12.23 -14.29 5.86
CA GLU A 257 -11.39 -15.25 6.59
C GLU A 257 -10.91 -14.63 7.92
N THR A 258 -10.63 -15.48 8.92
CA THR A 258 -10.03 -14.99 10.15
C THR A 258 -8.55 -14.69 9.91
N PRO A 259 -7.99 -13.65 10.54
CA PRO A 259 -6.55 -13.36 10.43
C PRO A 259 -5.68 -14.58 10.79
N GLU A 260 -6.09 -15.35 11.80
CA GLU A 260 -5.40 -16.55 12.27
C GLU A 260 -5.30 -17.63 11.18
N SER A 261 -6.34 -17.79 10.35
CA SER A 261 -6.35 -18.77 9.25
C SER A 261 -5.41 -18.39 8.12
N LEU A 262 -5.10 -17.10 7.96
CA LEU A 262 -4.26 -16.56 6.90
C LEU A 262 -2.77 -16.46 7.30
N VAL A 263 -2.45 -16.58 8.59
CA VAL A 263 -1.07 -16.47 9.09
C VAL A 263 -0.08 -17.37 8.32
N PRO A 264 -0.35 -18.66 8.04
CA PRO A 264 0.60 -19.50 7.32
C PRO A 264 0.91 -18.99 5.91
N GLU A 265 -0.10 -18.53 5.16
CA GLU A 265 0.08 -17.97 3.81
C GLU A 265 0.77 -16.60 3.87
N TYR A 266 0.49 -15.80 4.89
CA TYR A 266 1.13 -14.51 5.11
C TYR A 266 2.62 -14.66 5.44
N GLN A 267 2.98 -15.63 6.29
CA GLN A 267 4.38 -15.97 6.57
C GLN A 267 5.08 -16.49 5.31
N ARG A 268 4.41 -17.34 4.52
CA ARG A 268 4.93 -17.84 3.25
C ARG A 268 5.21 -16.70 2.27
N PHE A 269 4.29 -15.73 2.14
CA PHE A 269 4.49 -14.55 1.31
C PHE A 269 5.76 -13.79 1.69
N PHE A 270 5.93 -13.44 2.97
CA PHE A 270 7.11 -12.71 3.40
C PHE A 270 8.40 -13.51 3.23
N LEU A 271 8.37 -14.81 3.48
CA LEU A 271 9.56 -15.67 3.35
C LEU A 271 9.94 -15.86 1.86
N GLU A 272 8.99 -16.25 1.02
CA GLU A 272 9.28 -16.62 -0.36
C GLU A 272 9.47 -15.40 -1.27
N TRP A 273 8.70 -14.34 -1.07
CA TRP A 273 8.73 -13.17 -1.95
C TRP A 273 9.66 -12.06 -1.44
N ALA A 274 9.69 -11.81 -0.13
CA ALA A 274 10.48 -10.74 0.47
C ALA A 274 11.75 -11.23 1.19
N GLY A 275 11.94 -12.55 1.34
CA GLY A 275 13.09 -13.12 2.05
C GLY A 275 13.10 -12.84 3.54
N LYS A 276 11.93 -12.62 4.15
CA LYS A 276 11.75 -12.23 5.56
C LYS A 276 11.00 -13.32 6.33
N ASP A 277 11.63 -13.85 7.37
CA ASP A 277 10.99 -14.82 8.27
C ASP A 277 10.23 -14.08 9.39
N TYR A 278 8.92 -14.12 9.35
CA TYR A 278 8.04 -13.50 10.34
C TYR A 278 7.56 -14.53 11.36
N SER A 279 7.64 -14.17 12.64
CA SER A 279 6.98 -14.96 13.69
C SER A 279 5.47 -14.95 13.47
N LYS A 280 4.78 -15.98 13.99
CA LYS A 280 3.32 -16.04 13.94
C LYS A 280 2.66 -14.81 14.57
N GLU A 281 3.19 -14.33 15.70
CA GLU A 281 2.68 -13.15 16.40
C GLU A 281 2.81 -11.88 15.55
N LEU A 282 3.95 -11.70 14.88
CA LEU A 282 4.18 -10.56 14.00
C LEU A 282 3.24 -10.59 12.80
N ALA A 283 3.13 -11.73 12.13
CA ALA A 283 2.24 -11.94 10.99
C ALA A 283 0.78 -11.69 11.35
N LEU A 284 0.32 -12.20 12.50
CA LEU A 284 -1.03 -11.98 12.99
C LEU A 284 -1.28 -10.50 13.31
N LYS A 285 -0.34 -9.85 14.01
CA LYS A 285 -0.44 -8.43 14.35
C LYS A 285 -0.51 -7.56 13.09
N ASP A 286 0.26 -7.90 12.07
CA ASP A 286 0.29 -7.19 10.82
C ASP A 286 -1.05 -7.33 10.06
N LEU A 287 -1.55 -8.56 9.89
CA LEU A 287 -2.86 -8.85 9.31
C LEU A 287 -4.01 -8.10 10.01
N GLN A 288 -3.99 -8.03 11.36
CA GLN A 288 -5.06 -7.40 12.15
C GLN A 288 -5.06 -5.86 12.08
N ASN A 289 -3.95 -5.23 11.69
CA ASN A 289 -3.79 -3.77 11.75
C ASN A 289 -3.85 -3.06 10.40
N HIS A 290 -4.19 -3.80 9.32
CA HIS A 290 -4.32 -3.25 7.97
C HIS A 290 -5.76 -3.45 7.44
N PRO A 291 -6.74 -2.60 7.83
CA PRO A 291 -8.10 -2.67 7.30
C PRO A 291 -8.10 -2.48 5.78
N VAL A 292 -8.82 -3.35 5.08
CA VAL A 292 -8.98 -3.33 3.62
C VAL A 292 -10.42 -2.98 3.24
N TYR A 293 -10.65 -2.55 2.00
CA TYR A 293 -11.92 -2.01 1.53
C TYR A 293 -12.43 -2.75 0.30
N ASN A 294 -13.60 -3.39 0.39
CA ASN A 294 -14.25 -4.03 -0.74
C ASN A 294 -14.79 -3.02 -1.78
N LEU A 295 -15.33 -3.49 -2.89
CA LEU A 295 -15.78 -2.63 -3.99
C LEU A 295 -16.79 -1.57 -3.55
N GLU A 296 -17.77 -1.92 -2.72
CA GLU A 296 -18.79 -0.98 -2.24
C GLU A 296 -18.15 0.14 -1.40
N GLN A 297 -17.28 -0.24 -0.47
CA GLN A 297 -16.52 0.69 0.37
C GLN A 297 -15.58 1.58 -0.47
N GLN A 298 -14.91 1.01 -1.48
CA GLN A 298 -14.10 1.78 -2.43
C GLN A 298 -14.93 2.81 -3.18
N LEU A 299 -16.07 2.41 -3.74
CA LEU A 299 -16.95 3.32 -4.48
C LEU A 299 -17.45 4.47 -3.60
N ALA A 300 -17.76 4.19 -2.33
CA ALA A 300 -18.16 5.24 -1.38
C ALA A 300 -17.02 6.21 -1.06
N MET A 301 -15.78 5.70 -0.85
CA MET A 301 -14.62 6.55 -0.56
C MET A 301 -14.14 7.38 -1.75
N PHE A 302 -14.43 6.94 -2.97
CA PHE A 302 -14.09 7.65 -4.20
C PHE A 302 -15.27 8.39 -4.81
N ASP A 303 -16.43 8.45 -4.14
CA ASP A 303 -17.57 9.22 -4.63
C ASP A 303 -17.31 10.72 -4.48
N ASP A 304 -17.18 11.39 -5.62
CA ASP A 304 -16.95 12.83 -5.74
C ASP A 304 -18.19 13.59 -6.24
N THR A 305 -19.38 12.99 -6.14
CA THR A 305 -20.63 13.60 -6.54
C THR A 305 -20.97 14.78 -5.63
N GLY A 306 -20.85 15.99 -6.16
CA GLY A 306 -21.21 17.25 -5.48
C GLY A 306 -20.20 17.75 -4.42
N LYS A 307 -19.18 16.96 -4.06
CA LYS A 307 -18.11 17.36 -3.14
C LYS A 307 -16.85 16.52 -3.39
N PRO A 308 -15.66 16.96 -2.92
CA PRO A 308 -14.48 16.11 -2.97
C PRO A 308 -14.70 14.78 -2.24
N SER A 309 -14.25 13.68 -2.84
CA SER A 309 -14.29 12.35 -2.23
C SER A 309 -13.32 12.24 -1.04
N GLN A 310 -13.51 11.24 -0.18
CA GLN A 310 -12.59 10.99 0.93
C GLN A 310 -11.17 10.72 0.42
N ALA A 311 -11.03 9.98 -0.68
CA ALA A 311 -9.73 9.72 -1.31
C ALA A 311 -9.04 11.02 -1.77
N GLN A 312 -9.79 11.95 -2.36
CA GLN A 312 -9.29 13.27 -2.75
C GLN A 312 -8.89 14.13 -1.55
N ILE A 313 -9.70 14.11 -0.48
CA ILE A 313 -9.43 14.86 0.76
C ILE A 313 -8.10 14.41 1.39
N TRP A 314 -7.84 13.12 1.50
CA TRP A 314 -6.57 12.61 2.02
C TRP A 314 -5.37 13.09 1.21
N GLN A 315 -5.47 13.09 -0.13
CA GLN A 315 -4.40 13.58 -0.99
C GLN A 315 -4.18 15.10 -0.85
N ALA A 316 -5.27 15.87 -0.73
CA ALA A 316 -5.20 17.31 -0.50
C ALA A 316 -4.54 17.65 0.85
N GLU A 317 -4.84 16.90 1.91
CA GLU A 317 -4.20 17.06 3.23
C GLU A 317 -2.69 16.78 3.17
N ILE A 318 -2.27 15.73 2.46
CA ILE A 318 -0.87 15.40 2.23
C ILE A 318 -0.17 16.52 1.45
N ALA A 319 -0.78 17.02 0.37
CA ALA A 319 -0.23 18.12 -0.41
C ALA A 319 -0.07 19.39 0.43
N LYS A 320 -1.08 19.76 1.22
CA LYS A 320 -1.04 20.88 2.16
C LYS A 320 0.09 20.73 3.17
N PHE A 321 0.23 19.53 3.73
CA PHE A 321 1.30 19.22 4.68
C PHE A 321 2.69 19.39 4.03
N PHE A 322 2.93 18.78 2.87
CA PHE A 322 4.23 18.86 2.19
C PHE A 322 4.57 20.27 1.70
N THR A 323 3.57 21.10 1.40
CA THR A 323 3.76 22.54 1.16
C THR A 323 4.22 23.24 2.43
N ALA A 324 3.57 22.97 3.55
CA ALA A 324 3.90 23.64 4.84
C ALA A 324 5.31 23.31 5.34
N VAL A 325 5.82 22.09 5.05
CA VAL A 325 7.20 21.70 5.41
C VAL A 325 8.22 22.00 4.29
N GLY A 326 7.80 22.65 3.19
CA GLY A 326 8.68 23.11 2.11
C GLY A 326 9.22 21.98 1.21
N ARG A 327 8.51 20.87 1.12
CA ARG A 327 8.89 19.72 0.26
C ARG A 327 8.31 19.78 -1.14
N ILE A 328 7.23 20.53 -1.31
CA ILE A 328 6.69 20.97 -2.60
C ILE A 328 6.47 22.49 -2.56
N THR A 329 6.55 23.12 -3.72
CA THR A 329 6.33 24.59 -3.82
C THR A 329 4.83 24.91 -3.81
N PRO A 330 4.43 26.17 -3.56
CA PRO A 330 3.04 26.59 -3.70
C PRO A 330 2.47 26.33 -5.11
N GLU A 331 3.27 26.49 -6.16
CA GLU A 331 2.87 26.21 -7.54
C GLU A 331 2.66 24.71 -7.80
N GLU A 332 3.50 23.86 -7.21
CA GLU A 332 3.31 22.40 -7.25
C GLU A 332 2.05 21.99 -6.47
N ALA A 333 1.81 22.63 -5.32
CA ALA A 333 0.60 22.38 -4.52
C ALA A 333 -0.69 22.70 -5.27
N LEU A 334 -0.71 23.69 -6.18
CA LEU A 334 -1.86 23.98 -7.02
C LEU A 334 -2.19 22.84 -7.99
N LYS A 335 -1.21 22.02 -8.37
CA LYS A 335 -1.40 20.89 -9.30
C LYS A 335 -2.00 19.66 -8.63
N VAL A 336 -1.70 19.43 -7.36
CA VAL A 336 -2.06 18.20 -6.63
C VAL A 336 -3.00 18.45 -5.45
N GLY A 337 -3.22 19.72 -5.08
CA GLY A 337 -3.90 20.11 -3.84
C GLY A 337 -5.40 19.84 -3.81
N ASP A 338 -6.03 19.54 -4.93
CA ASP A 338 -7.45 19.15 -5.00
C ASP A 338 -7.65 17.62 -4.97
N GLY A 339 -6.55 16.83 -5.08
CA GLY A 339 -6.59 15.38 -5.05
C GLY A 339 -7.31 14.71 -6.22
N LYS A 340 -7.71 15.44 -7.27
CA LYS A 340 -8.54 14.91 -8.38
C LYS A 340 -7.89 13.81 -9.22
N TYR A 341 -6.63 13.53 -9.03
CA TYR A 341 -5.97 12.34 -9.59
C TYR A 341 -6.38 11.03 -8.90
N ALA A 342 -7.14 11.09 -7.78
CA ALA A 342 -7.85 9.96 -7.24
C ALA A 342 -9.22 9.84 -7.93
N THR A 343 -9.45 8.72 -8.65
CA THR A 343 -10.60 8.54 -9.53
C THR A 343 -11.31 7.20 -9.32
N ASN A 344 -12.64 7.21 -9.36
CA ASN A 344 -13.47 5.99 -9.33
C ASN A 344 -13.77 5.41 -10.73
N LYS A 345 -13.20 5.99 -11.80
CA LYS A 345 -13.49 5.61 -13.20
C LYS A 345 -13.43 4.11 -13.41
N PHE A 346 -12.35 3.47 -12.98
CA PHE A 346 -12.10 2.04 -13.23
C PHE A 346 -12.81 1.15 -12.21
N LEU A 347 -13.01 1.62 -10.96
CA LEU A 347 -13.83 0.92 -9.97
C LEU A 347 -15.27 0.71 -10.44
N LYS A 348 -15.87 1.73 -11.10
CA LYS A 348 -17.21 1.65 -11.70
C LYS A 348 -17.30 0.63 -12.85
N MET A 349 -16.17 0.25 -13.44
CA MET A 349 -16.10 -0.74 -14.54
C MET A 349 -15.90 -2.18 -14.04
N VAL A 350 -15.61 -2.36 -12.75
CA VAL A 350 -15.44 -3.70 -12.17
C VAL A 350 -16.76 -4.46 -12.29
N LYS A 351 -16.71 -5.62 -12.94
CA LYS A 351 -17.90 -6.49 -13.12
C LYS A 351 -18.29 -7.12 -11.79
N THR A 352 -19.58 -7.10 -11.49
CA THR A 352 -20.16 -7.71 -10.29
C THR A 352 -21.09 -8.87 -10.67
N PRO A 353 -21.22 -9.90 -9.82
CA PRO A 353 -20.45 -10.09 -8.60
C PRO A 353 -18.98 -10.40 -8.89
N ILE A 354 -18.08 -9.94 -8.01
CA ILE A 354 -16.69 -10.37 -8.04
C ILE A 354 -16.68 -11.87 -7.72
N PRO A 355 -15.94 -12.73 -8.48
CA PRO A 355 -15.90 -14.17 -8.23
C PRO A 355 -15.55 -14.49 -6.78
N GLY A 356 -16.13 -15.58 -6.25
CA GLY A 356 -15.82 -16.06 -4.91
C GLY A 356 -14.33 -16.38 -4.75
N TYR A 357 -13.82 -16.23 -3.55
CA TYR A 357 -12.41 -16.47 -3.21
C TYR A 357 -12.11 -17.94 -2.81
N LYS A 358 -13.17 -18.76 -2.61
CA LYS A 358 -13.07 -20.21 -2.33
C LYS A 358 -13.09 -21.04 -3.60
#